data_7334fecfd9b0c2b6026dba5055a5edc4
#
_entry.id   7334fecfd9b0c2b6026dba5055a5edc4
#
_cell.length_a   1.000
_cell.length_b   1.000
_cell.length_c   1.000
_cell.angle_alpha   90.00
_cell.angle_beta   90.00
_cell.angle_gamma   90.00
#
_symmetry.space_group_name_H-M   'P 1'
#
loop_
_entity.id
_entity.type
_entity.pdbx_description
1 polymer ?
#
loop_
_entity_poly.entity_id
_entity_poly.type
_entity_poly.pdbx_seq_one_letter_code
_entity_poly.pdbx_strand_id
1 'polypeptide(L)'
;LLQEVDPGRDSYPGDIFYTHSSLLERAGKLLTNEKTLTSLPVVLTPNDDITAYLSTNIMSITDGQIIFDLGYFRKGIRPAVNAGLSVSRVGGQAQTKRQKQLSTALFKALAKYKQAEEFSHFSSQLSAETRLDLQRGKHLYQALGQKPEELFSLVEQQLMLETIMLPTDDQQIDIPALRQ
;
A
#
# COMPACT_ATOMS: atom_id res chain seq x y z
N LEU A 1 19.65 -34.75 -12.63
CA LEU A 1 20.74 -34.17 -11.86
C LEU A 1 20.14 -33.24 -10.82
N LEU A 2 19.87 -33.80 -9.62
CA LEU A 2 19.57 -32.99 -8.44
C LEU A 2 20.85 -32.25 -8.08
N GLN A 3 20.89 -30.92 -8.24
CA GLN A 3 21.94 -30.12 -7.66
C GLN A 3 21.80 -30.25 -6.14
N GLU A 4 22.72 -30.93 -5.51
CA GLU A 4 22.88 -30.90 -4.06
C GLU A 4 23.38 -29.51 -3.68
N VAL A 5 22.43 -28.64 -3.35
CA VAL A 5 22.77 -27.30 -2.81
C VAL A 5 22.68 -27.39 -1.30
N ASP A 6 23.71 -26.93 -0.61
CA ASP A 6 23.75 -26.92 0.84
C ASP A 6 22.59 -26.11 1.42
N PRO A 7 21.98 -26.55 2.55
CA PRO A 7 20.94 -25.78 3.21
C PRO A 7 21.53 -24.49 3.81
N GLY A 8 20.81 -23.38 3.62
CA GLY A 8 21.14 -22.12 4.31
C GLY A 8 20.57 -22.10 5.73
N ARG A 9 20.84 -21.01 6.48
CA ARG A 9 20.46 -20.88 7.89
C ARG A 9 18.95 -21.00 8.13
N ASP A 10 18.14 -20.37 7.26
CA ASP A 10 16.67 -20.33 7.36
C ASP A 10 16.00 -20.61 6.00
N SER A 11 16.74 -21.21 5.06
CA SER A 11 16.25 -21.43 3.71
C SER A 11 16.86 -22.68 3.06
N TYR A 12 16.08 -23.32 2.22
CA TYR A 12 16.55 -24.34 1.30
C TYR A 12 15.98 -24.05 -0.10
N PRO A 13 16.80 -24.02 -1.15
CA PRO A 13 18.26 -24.14 -1.19
C PRO A 13 18.98 -22.91 -0.59
N GLY A 14 20.22 -23.06 -0.12
CA GLY A 14 20.99 -22.00 0.55
C GLY A 14 21.32 -20.80 -0.34
N ASP A 15 21.31 -20.96 -1.66
CA ASP A 15 21.54 -19.94 -2.68
C ASP A 15 20.26 -19.24 -3.17
N ILE A 16 19.14 -19.40 -2.46
CA ILE A 16 17.84 -18.84 -2.86
C ILE A 16 17.88 -17.34 -3.08
N PHE A 17 18.69 -16.60 -2.30
CA PHE A 17 18.86 -15.17 -2.47
C PHE A 17 19.45 -14.83 -3.84
N TYR A 18 20.49 -15.55 -4.26
CA TYR A 18 21.11 -15.36 -5.58
C TYR A 18 20.13 -15.64 -6.72
N THR A 19 19.37 -16.73 -6.59
CA THR A 19 18.35 -17.10 -7.58
C THR A 19 17.26 -16.03 -7.69
N HIS A 20 16.74 -15.53 -6.56
CA HIS A 20 15.77 -14.45 -6.56
C HIS A 20 16.33 -13.16 -7.16
N SER A 21 17.54 -12.76 -6.80
CA SER A 21 18.19 -11.57 -7.36
C SER A 21 18.33 -11.69 -8.86
N SER A 22 18.85 -12.81 -9.36
CA SER A 22 19.03 -13.01 -10.82
C SER A 22 17.73 -13.00 -11.61
N LEU A 23 16.62 -13.43 -11.01
CA LEU A 23 15.29 -13.39 -11.63
C LEU A 23 14.72 -11.97 -11.61
N LEU A 24 14.80 -11.28 -10.49
CA LEU A 24 14.18 -9.96 -10.30
C LEU A 24 14.96 -8.85 -11.03
N GLU A 25 16.27 -8.98 -11.15
CA GLU A 25 17.12 -8.05 -11.92
C GLU A 25 16.85 -8.06 -13.44
N ARG A 26 16.06 -9.01 -13.92
CA ARG A 26 15.58 -8.98 -15.31
C ARG A 26 14.51 -7.91 -15.55
N ALA A 27 13.86 -7.42 -14.50
CA ALA A 27 12.93 -6.31 -14.61
C ALA A 27 13.68 -5.02 -14.94
N GLY A 28 13.11 -4.20 -15.81
CA GLY A 28 13.71 -2.93 -16.18
C GLY A 28 13.32 -2.47 -17.58
N LYS A 29 14.00 -1.43 -18.05
CA LYS A 29 13.85 -0.87 -19.40
C LYS A 29 15.10 -1.16 -20.23
N LEU A 30 14.91 -1.75 -21.40
CA LEU A 30 16.01 -2.01 -22.33
C LEU A 30 16.39 -0.73 -23.09
N LEU A 31 17.69 -0.43 -23.14
CA LEU A 31 18.23 0.72 -23.85
C LEU A 31 18.08 0.60 -25.38
N THR A 32 18.13 -0.63 -25.92
CA THR A 32 18.15 -0.90 -27.35
C THR A 32 16.81 -0.70 -28.05
N ASN A 33 15.70 -0.96 -27.37
CA ASN A 33 14.36 -0.92 -27.97
C ASN A 33 13.29 -0.27 -27.10
N GLU A 34 13.70 0.32 -25.98
CA GLU A 34 12.86 0.99 -24.98
C GLU A 34 11.73 0.13 -24.37
N LYS A 35 11.72 -1.17 -24.63
CA LYS A 35 10.75 -2.10 -24.04
C LYS A 35 11.01 -2.27 -22.56
N THR A 36 9.93 -2.45 -21.82
CA THR A 36 9.96 -2.58 -20.35
C THR A 36 9.44 -3.94 -19.91
N LEU A 37 10.00 -4.44 -18.82
CA LEU A 37 9.53 -5.61 -18.09
C LEU A 37 9.30 -5.22 -16.63
N THR A 38 8.07 -5.40 -16.17
CA THR A 38 7.72 -5.22 -14.75
C THR A 38 7.60 -6.58 -14.09
N SER A 39 8.28 -6.76 -12.96
CA SER A 39 8.17 -7.97 -12.12
C SER A 39 7.39 -7.67 -10.84
N LEU A 40 6.37 -8.48 -10.57
CA LEU A 40 5.54 -8.38 -9.37
C LEU A 40 5.62 -9.71 -8.59
N PRO A 41 6.68 -9.92 -7.78
CA PRO A 41 6.80 -11.12 -6.99
C PRO A 41 5.75 -11.12 -5.86
N VAL A 42 5.02 -12.23 -5.74
CA VAL A 42 4.06 -12.44 -4.65
C VAL A 42 4.70 -13.36 -3.62
N VAL A 43 4.81 -12.90 -2.39
CA VAL A 43 5.45 -13.60 -1.29
C VAL A 43 4.44 -13.82 -0.17
N LEU A 44 4.33 -15.07 0.29
CA LEU A 44 3.56 -15.38 1.49
C LEU A 44 4.44 -15.20 2.73
N THR A 45 3.91 -14.52 3.72
CA THR A 45 4.58 -14.30 5.01
C THR A 45 3.98 -15.25 6.06
N PRO A 46 4.68 -16.33 6.42
CA PRO A 46 4.20 -17.22 7.47
C PRO A 46 4.02 -16.45 8.79
N ASN A 47 2.88 -16.67 9.46
CA ASN A 47 2.55 -15.99 10.72
C ASN A 47 2.51 -14.46 10.65
N ASP A 48 2.24 -13.88 9.49
CA ASP A 48 2.27 -12.42 9.24
C ASP A 48 3.64 -11.75 9.52
N ASP A 49 4.72 -12.54 9.56
CA ASP A 49 6.07 -12.04 9.85
C ASP A 49 6.75 -11.55 8.57
N ILE A 50 6.64 -10.24 8.33
CA ILE A 50 7.33 -9.57 7.22
C ILE A 50 8.85 -9.46 7.44
N THR A 51 9.35 -9.75 8.64
CA THR A 51 10.78 -9.67 8.98
C THR A 51 11.52 -10.99 8.74
N ALA A 52 10.79 -12.03 8.35
CA ALA A 52 11.36 -13.33 8.00
C ALA A 52 12.40 -13.20 6.87
N TYR A 53 13.38 -14.09 6.86
CA TYR A 53 14.52 -14.07 5.92
C TYR A 53 14.09 -13.93 4.45
N LEU A 54 13.14 -14.74 3.99
CA LEU A 54 12.67 -14.70 2.61
C LEU A 54 12.04 -13.34 2.25
N SER A 55 11.16 -12.83 3.10
CA SER A 55 10.48 -11.56 2.89
C SER A 55 11.45 -10.39 2.83
N THR A 56 12.40 -10.33 3.78
CA THR A 56 13.41 -9.26 3.83
C THR A 56 14.36 -9.30 2.63
N ASN A 57 14.72 -10.49 2.15
CA ASN A 57 15.54 -10.63 0.95
C ASN A 57 14.82 -10.10 -0.29
N ILE A 58 13.57 -10.50 -0.53
CA ILE A 58 12.80 -10.01 -1.67
C ILE A 58 12.60 -8.49 -1.57
N MET A 59 12.26 -7.97 -0.39
CA MET A 59 12.14 -6.52 -0.18
C MET A 59 13.44 -5.76 -0.45
N SER A 60 14.61 -6.38 -0.18
CA SER A 60 15.90 -5.74 -0.43
C SER A 60 16.25 -5.63 -1.92
N ILE A 61 15.79 -6.58 -2.73
CA ILE A 61 16.05 -6.64 -4.16
C ILE A 61 15.10 -5.73 -4.95
N THR A 62 13.85 -5.62 -4.51
CA THR A 62 12.79 -4.89 -5.23
C THR A 62 12.83 -3.38 -4.97
N ASP A 63 12.23 -2.58 -5.86
CA ASP A 63 12.14 -1.11 -5.75
C ASP A 63 11.01 -0.64 -4.80
N GLY A 64 10.40 -1.55 -4.11
CA GLY A 64 9.35 -1.27 -3.13
C GLY A 64 8.52 -2.51 -2.82
N GLN A 65 7.59 -2.39 -1.88
CA GLN A 65 6.68 -3.45 -1.50
C GLN A 65 5.28 -2.92 -1.26
N ILE A 66 4.30 -3.76 -1.58
CA ILE A 66 2.89 -3.57 -1.22
C ILE A 66 2.56 -4.63 -0.17
N ILE A 67 2.25 -4.20 1.04
CA ILE A 67 1.94 -5.09 2.16
C ILE A 67 0.44 -5.26 2.28
N PHE A 68 -0.02 -6.51 2.16
CA PHE A 68 -1.40 -6.89 2.47
C PHE A 68 -1.48 -7.29 3.94
N ASP A 69 -2.42 -6.68 4.67
CA ASP A 69 -2.56 -6.81 6.11
C ASP A 69 -3.80 -7.65 6.44
N LEU A 70 -3.59 -8.73 7.19
CA LEU A 70 -4.67 -9.64 7.58
C LEU A 70 -5.70 -8.96 8.51
N GLY A 71 -5.26 -8.00 9.34
CA GLY A 71 -6.15 -7.22 10.19
C GLY A 71 -7.11 -6.36 9.37
N TYR A 72 -6.61 -5.70 8.32
CA TYR A 72 -7.46 -4.95 7.39
C TYR A 72 -8.41 -5.86 6.63
N PHE A 73 -7.91 -7.03 6.21
CA PHE A 73 -8.75 -8.04 5.56
C PHE A 73 -9.92 -8.49 6.45
N ARG A 74 -9.66 -8.76 7.72
CA ARG A 74 -10.69 -9.16 8.70
C ARG A 74 -11.68 -8.03 8.99
N LYS A 75 -11.24 -6.77 8.93
CA LYS A 75 -12.11 -5.58 9.05
C LYS A 75 -12.97 -5.32 7.78
N GLY A 76 -12.83 -6.14 6.73
CA GLY A 76 -13.58 -5.98 5.48
C GLY A 76 -12.99 -4.95 4.51
N ILE A 77 -11.81 -4.39 4.79
CA ILE A 77 -11.14 -3.44 3.90
C ILE A 77 -10.60 -4.19 2.68
N ARG A 78 -10.98 -3.74 1.48
CA ARG A 78 -10.58 -4.33 0.19
C ARG A 78 -10.17 -3.23 -0.78
N PRO A 79 -8.98 -3.32 -1.42
CA PRO A 79 -7.87 -4.22 -1.10
C PRO A 79 -7.32 -3.96 0.31
N ALA A 80 -6.85 -5.03 0.98
CA ALA A 80 -6.36 -4.95 2.36
C ALA A 80 -4.90 -4.42 2.43
N VAL A 81 -4.61 -3.35 1.71
CA VAL A 81 -3.27 -2.76 1.61
C VAL A 81 -2.98 -1.90 2.84
N ASN A 82 -1.91 -2.22 3.54
CA ASN A 82 -1.40 -1.39 4.62
C ASN A 82 -0.49 -0.30 4.05
N ALA A 83 -1.04 0.90 3.85
CA ALA A 83 -0.33 2.04 3.29
C ALA A 83 0.87 2.50 4.16
N GLY A 84 0.82 2.27 5.47
CA GLY A 84 1.90 2.65 6.40
C GLY A 84 3.13 1.74 6.31
N LEU A 85 2.95 0.47 5.94
CA LEU A 85 4.02 -0.52 5.78
C LEU A 85 4.47 -0.67 4.31
N SER A 86 3.65 -0.22 3.37
CA SER A 86 3.97 -0.25 1.96
C SER A 86 4.92 0.90 1.60
N VAL A 87 5.95 0.60 0.83
CA VAL A 87 7.02 1.55 0.51
C VAL A 87 7.32 1.54 -0.98
N SER A 88 7.57 2.71 -1.56
CA SER A 88 8.17 2.87 -2.88
C SER A 88 9.52 3.56 -2.77
N ARG A 89 10.60 2.91 -3.20
CA ARG A 89 11.95 3.49 -3.23
C ARG A 89 12.10 4.52 -4.34
N VAL A 90 11.30 4.40 -5.40
CA VAL A 90 11.27 5.36 -6.51
C VAL A 90 10.65 6.70 -6.09
N GLY A 91 9.82 6.71 -5.05
CA GLY A 91 9.35 7.92 -4.40
C GLY A 91 8.48 8.83 -5.25
N GLY A 92 7.57 8.26 -6.03
CA GLY A 92 6.60 9.04 -6.80
C GLY A 92 7.20 9.82 -7.99
N GLN A 93 8.31 9.35 -8.59
CA GLN A 93 8.90 10.00 -9.77
C GLN A 93 7.96 10.00 -10.99
N ALA A 94 7.09 8.99 -11.10
CA ALA A 94 6.08 8.92 -12.16
C ALA A 94 4.84 9.81 -11.90
N GLN A 95 4.74 10.42 -10.72
CA GLN A 95 3.62 11.27 -10.34
C GLN A 95 3.83 12.72 -10.80
N THR A 96 2.76 13.37 -11.23
CA THR A 96 2.75 14.82 -11.42
C THR A 96 2.91 15.54 -10.07
N LYS A 97 3.26 16.83 -10.11
CA LYS A 97 3.38 17.65 -8.90
C LYS A 97 2.10 17.63 -8.06
N ARG A 98 0.94 17.69 -8.73
CA ARG A 98 -0.38 17.65 -8.07
C ARG A 98 -0.64 16.30 -7.40
N GLN A 99 -0.39 15.20 -8.09
CA GLN A 99 -0.52 13.86 -7.53
C GLN A 99 0.39 13.65 -6.33
N LYS A 100 1.63 14.15 -6.36
CA LYS A 100 2.55 14.10 -5.22
C LYS A 100 2.02 14.84 -4.00
N GLN A 101 1.46 16.03 -4.19
CA GLN A 101 0.85 16.81 -3.11
C GLN A 101 -0.35 16.07 -2.51
N LEU A 102 -1.22 15.55 -3.36
CA LEU A 102 -2.40 14.78 -2.94
C LEU A 102 -2.02 13.51 -2.20
N SER A 103 -1.07 12.75 -2.71
CA SER A 103 -0.53 11.54 -2.07
C SER A 103 0.04 11.85 -0.68
N THR A 104 0.85 12.90 -0.55
CA THR A 104 1.39 13.33 0.76
C THR A 104 0.28 13.69 1.75
N ALA A 105 -0.73 14.43 1.29
CA ALA A 105 -1.87 14.80 2.12
C ALA A 105 -2.69 13.58 2.54
N LEU A 106 -2.91 12.62 1.64
CA LEU A 106 -3.59 11.35 1.89
C LEU A 106 -2.88 10.54 2.99
N PHE A 107 -1.58 10.30 2.84
CA PHE A 107 -0.81 9.56 3.85
C PHE A 107 -0.85 10.23 5.23
N LYS A 108 -0.76 11.56 5.26
CA LYS A 108 -0.88 12.32 6.50
C LYS A 108 -2.27 12.16 7.15
N ALA A 109 -3.34 12.19 6.35
CA ALA A 109 -4.71 12.00 6.84
C ALA A 109 -4.93 10.56 7.35
N LEU A 110 -4.42 9.55 6.66
CA LEU A 110 -4.49 8.16 7.11
C LEU A 110 -3.71 7.92 8.41
N ALA A 111 -2.54 8.55 8.57
CA ALA A 111 -1.78 8.48 9.82
C ALA A 111 -2.53 9.13 10.99
N LYS A 112 -3.13 10.32 10.78
CA LYS A 112 -3.98 10.99 11.79
C LYS A 112 -5.19 10.15 12.16
N TYR A 113 -5.85 9.54 11.18
CA TYR A 113 -6.97 8.64 11.43
C TYR A 113 -6.57 7.47 12.33
N LYS A 114 -5.43 6.83 12.03
CA LYS A 114 -4.94 5.69 12.82
C LYS A 114 -4.66 6.10 14.27
N GLN A 115 -4.01 7.24 14.49
CA GLN A 115 -3.80 7.80 15.83
C GLN A 115 -5.13 8.09 16.54
N ALA A 116 -6.09 8.69 15.84
CA ALA A 116 -7.41 8.99 16.38
C ALA A 116 -8.20 7.71 16.70
N GLU A 117 -8.11 6.67 15.87
CA GLU A 117 -8.73 5.36 16.10
C GLU A 117 -8.16 4.72 17.38
N GLU A 118 -6.84 4.68 17.54
CA GLU A 118 -6.19 4.18 18.75
C GLU A 118 -6.62 4.97 20.00
N PHE A 119 -6.67 6.30 19.91
CA PHE A 119 -7.09 7.15 21.03
C PHE A 119 -8.56 6.95 21.41
N SER A 120 -9.41 6.68 20.41
CA SER A 120 -10.85 6.47 20.64
C SER A 120 -11.18 5.25 21.50
N HIS A 121 -10.27 4.26 21.52
CA HIS A 121 -10.42 3.07 22.38
C HIS A 121 -10.13 3.34 23.85
N PHE A 122 -9.39 4.41 24.17
CA PHE A 122 -8.96 4.73 25.54
C PHE A 122 -9.71 5.89 26.17
N SER A 123 -10.40 6.71 25.38
CA SER A 123 -11.08 7.91 25.87
C SER A 123 -12.53 7.96 25.45
N SER A 124 -13.42 8.19 26.44
CA SER A 124 -14.85 8.41 26.19
C SER A 124 -15.17 9.83 25.68
N GLN A 125 -14.25 10.78 25.85
CA GLN A 125 -14.42 12.16 25.37
C GLN A 125 -13.36 12.49 24.32
N LEU A 126 -13.81 12.53 23.06
CA LEU A 126 -12.97 12.90 21.95
C LEU A 126 -13.06 14.41 21.68
N SER A 127 -11.92 15.05 21.41
CA SER A 127 -11.90 16.43 20.94
C SER A 127 -12.62 16.58 19.60
N ALA A 128 -13.06 17.80 19.26
CA ALA A 128 -13.67 18.08 17.97
C ALA A 128 -12.73 17.73 16.80
N GLU A 129 -11.44 18.02 16.93
CA GLU A 129 -10.42 17.70 15.94
C GLU A 129 -10.31 16.18 15.74
N THR A 130 -10.23 15.40 16.81
CA THR A 130 -10.16 13.93 16.73
C THR A 130 -11.39 13.32 16.06
N ARG A 131 -12.58 13.89 16.28
CA ARG A 131 -13.80 13.44 15.60
C ARG A 131 -13.75 13.71 14.10
N LEU A 132 -13.25 14.89 13.68
CA LEU A 132 -13.06 15.23 12.27
C LEU A 132 -12.06 14.31 11.60
N ASP A 133 -10.93 14.01 12.25
CA ASP A 133 -9.93 13.07 11.73
C ASP A 133 -10.49 11.65 11.58
N LEU A 134 -11.32 11.20 12.54
CA LEU A 134 -12.02 9.92 12.44
C LEU A 134 -13.04 9.89 11.29
N GLN A 135 -13.82 10.94 11.13
CA GLN A 135 -14.81 11.03 10.04
C GLN A 135 -14.13 11.06 8.68
N ARG A 136 -13.12 11.91 8.51
CA ARG A 136 -12.33 12.01 7.26
C ARG A 136 -11.66 10.68 6.92
N GLY A 137 -11.06 10.02 7.90
CA GLY A 137 -10.43 8.73 7.69
C GLY A 137 -11.42 7.64 7.26
N LYS A 138 -12.62 7.61 7.82
CA LYS A 138 -13.68 6.69 7.39
C LYS A 138 -14.05 6.93 5.91
N HIS A 139 -14.23 8.19 5.50
CA HIS A 139 -14.52 8.52 4.10
C HIS A 139 -13.36 8.10 3.18
N LEU A 140 -12.11 8.30 3.60
CA LEU A 140 -10.95 7.85 2.84
C LEU A 140 -10.92 6.34 2.67
N TYR A 141 -11.14 5.55 3.74
CA TYR A 141 -11.20 4.09 3.62
C TYR A 141 -12.37 3.60 2.76
N GLN A 142 -13.51 4.28 2.81
CA GLN A 142 -14.64 3.98 1.91
C GLN A 142 -14.29 4.26 0.44
N ALA A 143 -13.63 5.38 0.15
CA ALA A 143 -13.22 5.74 -1.21
C ALA A 143 -12.08 4.86 -1.75
N LEU A 144 -11.15 4.47 -0.89
CA LEU A 144 -10.05 3.56 -1.25
C LEU A 144 -10.50 2.10 -1.35
N GLY A 145 -11.66 1.75 -0.75
CA GLY A 145 -12.25 0.43 -0.90
C GLY A 145 -12.65 0.19 -2.36
N GLN A 146 -12.41 -0.99 -2.89
CA GLN A 146 -12.67 -1.33 -4.30
C GLN A 146 -13.18 -2.77 -4.41
N LYS A 147 -14.23 -2.98 -5.18
CA LYS A 147 -14.68 -4.32 -5.54
C LYS A 147 -13.86 -4.85 -6.71
N PRO A 148 -13.78 -6.18 -6.91
CA PRO A 148 -12.98 -6.76 -7.99
C PRO A 148 -13.38 -6.27 -9.40
N GLU A 149 -14.65 -5.93 -9.59
CA GLU A 149 -15.22 -5.51 -10.88
C GLU A 149 -15.10 -3.99 -11.10
N GLU A 150 -14.75 -3.22 -10.05
CA GLU A 150 -14.67 -1.76 -10.15
C GLU A 150 -13.28 -1.35 -10.65
N LEU A 151 -13.26 -0.60 -11.74
CA LEU A 151 -12.05 -0.05 -12.33
C LEU A 151 -12.18 1.47 -12.39
N PHE A 152 -11.23 2.16 -11.78
CA PHE A 152 -11.15 3.62 -11.81
C PHE A 152 -9.90 4.06 -12.56
N SER A 153 -10.07 4.98 -13.50
CA SER A 153 -8.94 5.66 -14.14
C SER A 153 -8.15 6.51 -13.11
N LEU A 154 -6.91 6.85 -13.44
CA LEU A 154 -6.10 7.73 -12.58
C LEU A 154 -6.76 9.10 -12.35
N VAL A 155 -7.52 9.59 -13.33
CA VAL A 155 -8.23 10.88 -13.23
C VAL A 155 -9.38 10.77 -12.23
N GLU A 156 -10.20 9.73 -12.32
CA GLU A 156 -11.30 9.47 -11.38
C GLU A 156 -10.80 9.30 -9.96
N GLN A 157 -9.72 8.51 -9.77
CA GLN A 157 -9.09 8.35 -8.45
C GLN A 157 -8.60 9.68 -7.89
N GLN A 158 -7.97 10.52 -8.73
CA GLN A 158 -7.51 11.83 -8.32
C GLN A 158 -8.67 12.74 -7.92
N LEU A 159 -9.75 12.80 -8.72
CA LEU A 159 -10.91 13.62 -8.43
C LEU A 159 -11.61 13.20 -7.14
N MET A 160 -11.81 11.89 -6.93
CA MET A 160 -12.37 11.37 -5.68
C MET A 160 -11.55 11.78 -4.46
N LEU A 161 -10.24 11.61 -4.52
CA LEU A 161 -9.35 11.98 -3.41
C LEU A 161 -9.32 13.48 -3.18
N GLU A 162 -9.29 14.29 -4.23
CA GLU A 162 -9.34 15.76 -4.11
C GLU A 162 -10.63 16.20 -3.44
N THR A 163 -11.78 15.64 -3.83
CA THR A 163 -13.08 15.97 -3.22
C THR A 163 -13.10 15.66 -1.73
N ILE A 164 -12.60 14.49 -1.32
CA ILE A 164 -12.57 14.08 0.09
C ILE A 164 -11.59 14.92 0.90
N MET A 165 -10.53 15.39 0.27
CA MET A 165 -9.48 16.19 0.93
C MET A 165 -9.81 17.68 1.01
N LEU A 166 -10.85 18.15 0.32
CA LEU A 166 -11.32 19.52 0.47
C LEU A 166 -11.78 19.77 1.92
N PRO A 167 -11.52 20.96 2.48
CA PRO A 167 -12.09 21.35 3.75
C PRO A 167 -13.60 21.56 3.55
N THR A 168 -14.39 20.63 4.03
CA THR A 168 -15.86 20.73 4.02
C THR A 168 -16.31 21.01 5.45
N ASP A 169 -17.02 22.14 5.62
CA ASP A 169 -17.79 22.39 6.81
C ASP A 169 -18.99 21.43 6.82
N ASP A 170 -19.00 20.47 7.74
CA ASP A 170 -20.12 19.58 8.12
C ASP A 170 -20.95 18.90 6.99
N GLN A 171 -20.54 18.97 5.73
CA GLN A 171 -21.25 18.28 4.65
C GLN A 171 -20.88 16.80 4.63
N GLN A 172 -21.87 15.94 4.73
CA GLN A 172 -21.72 14.52 4.47
C GLN A 172 -21.35 14.32 3.01
N ILE A 173 -20.13 13.86 2.76
CA ILE A 173 -19.71 13.46 1.42
C ILE A 173 -20.35 12.11 1.12
N ASP A 174 -21.17 12.05 0.09
CA ASP A 174 -21.75 10.81 -0.41
C ASP A 174 -20.73 10.06 -1.28
N ILE A 175 -19.93 9.21 -0.65
CA ILE A 175 -18.90 8.41 -1.34
C ILE A 175 -19.50 7.49 -2.42
N PRO A 176 -20.63 6.79 -2.20
CA PRO A 176 -21.31 6.03 -3.25
C PRO A 176 -21.65 6.86 -4.50
N ALA A 177 -22.09 8.11 -4.33
CA ALA A 177 -22.39 9.00 -5.46
C ALA A 177 -21.13 9.46 -6.21
N LEU A 178 -20.00 9.62 -5.51
CA LEU A 178 -18.72 9.96 -6.14
C LEU A 178 -18.13 8.83 -6.99
N ARG A 179 -18.62 7.61 -6.85
CA ARG A 179 -18.12 6.41 -7.53
C ARG A 179 -18.99 5.99 -8.74
N GLN A 180 -20.04 6.73 -9.06
CA GLN A 180 -20.89 6.56 -10.23
C GLN A 180 -20.45 7.46 -11.38
#